data_232e7721b6112c4d14f86eb39e551a34
#
_entry.id   232e7721b6112c4d14f86eb39e551a34
#
_cell.length_a   1.000
_cell.length_b   1.000
_cell.length_c   1.000
_cell.angle_alpha   90.00
_cell.angle_beta   90.00
_cell.angle_gamma   90.00
#
_symmetry.space_group_name_H-M   'P 1'
#
loop_
_entity.id
_entity.type
_entity.pdbx_description
1 polymer ?
#
loop_
_entity_poly.entity_id
_entity_poly.type
_entity_poly.pdbx_seq_one_letter_code
_entity_poly.pdbx_strand_id
1 'polypeptide(L)'
;MLLALVGGCGNDSESPSGLSATELAARGEEAFVDTLSGVTDRTAEAVSLLSAAIKANPADGHSQFHLGMILLFRFAQSVTDYQNSTLSEIQDIRVAKQALDLAVPLVPSDLRIPGFRAAATYLVGVVTHDQSIAEEGLQQLRDAVALLPDFNNFDFIGTVGAVVSANDPLYQEVLQVLGDPLSANCTPFNDPKLCGNFGTAPHNVEAALILFGDLFAKGGNLVKAKAYYNLAKTPFATSGGPWRFQSLIQQRIETAKDRVALYKDDDPSNDPPILGYRQEACAVCHYR
;
A
#
# COMPACT_ATOMS: atom_id res chain seq x y z
N MET A 1 8.78 4.75 27.83
CA MET A 1 9.46 6.04 28.03
C MET A 1 10.37 6.29 26.84
N LEU A 2 9.79 6.71 25.70
CA LEU A 2 10.57 7.09 24.51
C LEU A 2 9.63 7.89 23.57
N LEU A 3 9.35 9.14 23.93
CA LEU A 3 8.56 10.10 23.15
C LEU A 3 9.37 11.39 22.95
N ALA A 4 10.65 11.25 22.59
CA ALA A 4 11.54 12.40 22.44
C ALA A 4 12.49 12.23 21.27
N LEU A 5 11.99 12.08 20.04
CA LEU A 5 12.79 12.25 18.82
C LEU A 5 11.91 12.57 17.59
N VAL A 6 11.01 13.54 17.70
CA VAL A 6 10.50 14.27 16.52
C VAL A 6 10.94 15.71 16.65
N GLY A 7 12.25 15.92 16.62
CA GLY A 7 12.89 17.21 16.51
C GLY A 7 13.50 17.36 15.12
N GLY A 8 12.67 17.57 14.11
CA GLY A 8 13.06 17.95 12.76
C GLY A 8 12.70 19.42 12.54
N CYS A 9 13.69 20.25 12.27
CA CYS A 9 13.59 21.67 12.00
C CYS A 9 12.62 21.98 10.84
N GLY A 10 11.69 22.88 11.08
CA GLY A 10 11.07 23.59 9.98
C GLY A 10 9.55 23.79 10.11
N ASN A 11 9.19 24.99 10.44
CA ASN A 11 7.87 25.59 10.52
C ASN A 11 7.03 25.19 11.75
N ASP A 12 6.92 26.16 12.64
CA ASP A 12 5.90 26.23 13.70
C ASP A 12 4.48 26.16 13.10
N SER A 13 4.03 24.94 12.75
CA SER A 13 2.60 24.69 12.68
C SER A 13 2.13 24.72 14.13
N GLU A 14 1.42 25.77 14.51
CA GLU A 14 0.76 25.92 15.81
C GLU A 14 0.10 24.56 16.14
N SER A 15 0.56 23.94 17.23
CA SER A 15 -0.21 22.86 17.85
C SER A 15 -1.63 23.35 17.97
N PRO A 16 -2.66 22.62 17.53
CA PRO A 16 -4.05 23.09 17.62
C PRO A 16 -4.44 23.18 19.09
N SER A 17 -4.01 24.27 19.74
CA SER A 17 -4.20 24.52 21.14
C SER A 17 -5.67 24.74 21.40
N GLY A 18 -6.29 23.79 22.08
CA GLY A 18 -7.68 23.86 22.49
C GLY A 18 -8.58 22.72 22.02
N LEU A 19 -8.11 21.82 21.17
CA LEU A 19 -8.89 20.63 20.76
C LEU A 19 -8.69 19.48 21.74
N SER A 20 -9.76 18.73 22.00
CA SER A 20 -9.73 17.46 22.73
C SER A 20 -9.05 16.35 21.90
N ALA A 21 -8.61 15.27 22.54
CA ALA A 21 -8.06 14.10 21.86
C ALA A 21 -9.01 13.55 20.78
N THR A 22 -10.31 13.52 21.07
CA THR A 22 -11.34 13.05 20.13
C THR A 22 -11.47 13.97 18.91
N GLU A 23 -11.42 15.28 19.11
CA GLU A 23 -11.49 16.24 17.99
C GLU A 23 -10.23 16.17 17.11
N LEU A 24 -9.05 16.01 17.74
CA LEU A 24 -7.80 15.82 17.01
C LEU A 24 -7.83 14.53 16.17
N ALA A 25 -8.31 13.43 16.76
CA ALA A 25 -8.46 12.15 16.07
C ALA A 25 -9.41 12.26 14.86
N ALA A 26 -10.60 12.84 15.06
CA ALA A 26 -11.60 13.02 14.02
C ALA A 26 -11.08 13.86 12.83
N ARG A 27 -10.41 14.99 13.11
CA ARG A 27 -9.82 15.84 12.07
C ARG A 27 -8.63 15.15 11.38
N GLY A 28 -7.84 14.42 12.14
CA GLY A 28 -6.73 13.63 11.61
C GLY A 28 -7.22 12.53 10.66
N GLU A 29 -8.30 11.84 11.01
CA GLU A 29 -8.97 10.86 10.16
C GLU A 29 -9.55 11.50 8.90
N GLU A 30 -10.24 12.65 9.01
CA GLU A 30 -10.74 13.40 7.85
C GLU A 30 -9.60 13.74 6.88
N ALA A 31 -8.49 14.30 7.39
CA ALA A 31 -7.33 14.62 6.57
C ALA A 31 -6.68 13.38 5.92
N PHE A 32 -6.65 12.25 6.64
CA PHE A 32 -6.20 10.96 6.12
C PHE A 32 -7.11 10.47 4.97
N VAL A 33 -8.43 10.49 5.16
CA VAL A 33 -9.40 10.06 4.13
C VAL A 33 -9.32 10.95 2.90
N ASP A 34 -9.24 12.26 3.05
CA ASP A 34 -9.10 13.21 1.94
C ASP A 34 -7.82 12.93 1.13
N THR A 35 -6.72 12.63 1.82
CA THR A 35 -5.45 12.29 1.18
C THR A 35 -5.54 10.96 0.42
N LEU A 36 -6.04 9.90 1.06
CA LEU A 36 -6.18 8.58 0.42
C LEU A 36 -7.14 8.60 -0.77
N SER A 37 -8.24 9.35 -0.65
CA SER A 37 -9.20 9.49 -1.74
C SER A 37 -8.73 10.42 -2.86
N GLY A 38 -7.56 11.06 -2.72
CA GLY A 38 -6.99 11.96 -3.72
C GLY A 38 -7.78 13.25 -3.93
N VAL A 39 -8.65 13.61 -2.97
CA VAL A 39 -9.40 14.88 -2.98
C VAL A 39 -8.43 16.05 -2.84
N THR A 40 -7.57 15.97 -1.84
CA THR A 40 -6.47 16.91 -1.61
C THR A 40 -5.38 16.24 -0.78
N ASP A 41 -4.13 16.60 -1.03
CA ASP A 41 -3.01 16.13 -0.20
C ASP A 41 -2.99 16.90 1.13
N ARG A 42 -3.42 16.22 2.19
CA ARG A 42 -3.38 16.69 3.58
C ARG A 42 -2.47 15.80 4.44
N THR A 43 -1.49 15.14 3.82
CA THR A 43 -0.58 14.20 4.51
C THR A 43 0.08 14.82 5.75
N ALA A 44 0.65 16.01 5.62
CA ALA A 44 1.32 16.69 6.74
C ALA A 44 0.34 17.02 7.87
N GLU A 45 -0.86 17.46 7.54
CA GLU A 45 -1.92 17.76 8.49
C GLU A 45 -2.40 16.49 9.21
N ALA A 46 -2.65 15.40 8.46
CA ALA A 46 -3.05 14.12 9.04
C ALA A 46 -1.99 13.61 10.05
N VAL A 47 -0.71 13.61 9.67
CA VAL A 47 0.40 13.21 10.56
C VAL A 47 0.43 14.08 11.82
N SER A 48 0.31 15.40 11.70
CA SER A 48 0.32 16.32 12.84
C SER A 48 -0.84 16.08 13.81
N LEU A 49 -2.07 16.00 13.28
CA LEU A 49 -3.28 15.82 14.07
C LEU A 49 -3.35 14.46 14.76
N LEU A 50 -3.05 13.38 14.02
CA LEU A 50 -3.02 12.02 14.59
C LEU A 50 -1.93 11.87 15.65
N SER A 51 -0.75 12.45 15.43
CA SER A 51 0.32 12.47 16.44
C SER A 51 -0.11 13.23 17.71
N ALA A 52 -0.81 14.35 17.55
CA ALA A 52 -1.34 15.10 18.69
C ALA A 52 -2.46 14.33 19.43
N ALA A 53 -3.34 13.65 18.70
CA ALA A 53 -4.38 12.79 19.27
C ALA A 53 -3.76 11.65 20.10
N ILE A 54 -2.78 10.95 19.55
CA ILE A 54 -2.04 9.86 20.23
C ILE A 54 -1.32 10.39 21.48
N LYS A 55 -0.71 11.57 21.39
CA LYS A 55 -0.07 12.19 22.55
C LYS A 55 -1.06 12.48 23.67
N ALA A 56 -2.28 12.90 23.33
CA ALA A 56 -3.35 13.19 24.29
C ALA A 56 -4.03 11.90 24.79
N ASN A 57 -4.16 10.87 23.94
CA ASN A 57 -4.73 9.57 24.29
C ASN A 57 -3.92 8.42 23.63
N PRO A 58 -2.87 7.92 24.29
CA PRO A 58 -2.04 6.83 23.74
C PRO A 58 -2.77 5.50 23.53
N ALA A 59 -3.94 5.31 24.14
CA ALA A 59 -4.77 4.12 24.01
C ALA A 59 -5.75 4.18 22.81
N ASP A 60 -5.72 5.26 22.02
CA ASP A 60 -6.52 5.35 20.79
C ASP A 60 -5.87 4.53 19.66
N GLY A 61 -6.29 3.27 19.54
CA GLY A 61 -5.78 2.35 18.54
C GLY A 61 -6.12 2.75 17.10
N HIS A 62 -7.24 3.45 16.87
CA HIS A 62 -7.59 3.93 15.53
C HIS A 62 -6.66 5.06 15.07
N SER A 63 -6.35 6.02 15.94
CA SER A 63 -5.35 7.05 15.63
C SER A 63 -3.97 6.44 15.39
N GLN A 64 -3.56 5.42 16.16
CA GLN A 64 -2.32 4.66 15.91
C GLN A 64 -2.34 4.02 14.51
N PHE A 65 -3.44 3.34 14.18
CA PHE A 65 -3.60 2.71 12.87
C PHE A 65 -3.53 3.72 11.72
N HIS A 66 -4.30 4.80 11.79
CA HIS A 66 -4.32 5.83 10.74
C HIS A 66 -2.97 6.54 10.61
N LEU A 67 -2.24 6.79 11.72
CA LEU A 67 -0.87 7.32 11.66
C LEU A 67 0.06 6.36 10.93
N GLY A 68 -0.01 5.07 11.25
CA GLY A 68 0.78 4.05 10.54
C GLY A 68 0.49 4.04 9.04
N MET A 69 -0.78 4.09 8.67
CA MET A 69 -1.21 4.08 7.26
C MET A 69 -0.78 5.32 6.49
N ILE A 70 -0.93 6.53 7.06
CA ILE A 70 -0.54 7.76 6.34
C ILE A 70 0.98 7.86 6.16
N LEU A 71 1.75 7.30 7.08
CA LEU A 71 3.21 7.24 6.96
C LEU A 71 3.66 6.18 5.95
N LEU A 72 2.99 5.02 5.88
CA LEU A 72 3.18 4.04 4.80
C LEU A 72 2.87 4.65 3.43
N PHE A 73 1.78 5.41 3.34
CA PHE A 73 1.40 6.14 2.13
C PHE A 73 2.50 7.14 1.71
N ARG A 74 2.97 7.98 2.63
CA ARG A 74 4.02 8.96 2.37
C ARG A 74 5.33 8.29 1.94
N PHE A 75 5.72 7.19 2.60
CA PHE A 75 6.85 6.38 2.21
C PHE A 75 6.69 5.83 0.78
N ALA A 76 5.54 5.23 0.46
CA ALA A 76 5.28 4.67 -0.86
C ALA A 76 5.30 5.73 -1.98
N GLN A 77 4.91 6.98 -1.68
CA GLN A 77 4.99 8.09 -2.63
C GLN A 77 6.44 8.55 -2.87
N SER A 78 7.27 8.58 -1.83
CA SER A 78 8.63 9.15 -1.91
C SER A 78 9.66 8.14 -2.40
N VAL A 79 9.53 6.87 -2.01
CA VAL A 79 10.54 5.85 -2.29
C VAL A 79 10.69 5.61 -3.80
N THR A 80 11.91 5.77 -4.27
CA THR A 80 12.28 5.47 -5.67
C THR A 80 13.24 4.29 -5.77
N ASP A 81 13.99 4.04 -4.71
CA ASP A 81 14.95 2.94 -4.59
C ASP A 81 14.99 2.48 -3.13
N TYR A 82 14.49 1.28 -2.87
CA TYR A 82 14.45 0.70 -1.53
C TYR A 82 15.84 0.46 -0.95
N GLN A 83 16.85 0.20 -1.80
CA GLN A 83 18.20 -0.07 -1.36
C GLN A 83 18.96 1.20 -0.95
N ASN A 84 18.53 2.35 -1.45
CA ASN A 84 19.15 3.65 -1.19
C ASN A 84 18.14 4.65 -0.62
N SER A 85 17.25 4.17 0.26
CA SER A 85 16.25 5.01 0.93
C SER A 85 16.90 6.13 1.74
N THR A 86 16.31 7.31 1.67
CA THR A 86 16.74 8.47 2.44
C THR A 86 16.48 8.31 3.94
N LEU A 87 17.14 9.09 4.78
CA LEU A 87 16.89 9.08 6.23
C LEU A 87 15.44 9.42 6.57
N SER A 88 14.80 10.31 5.79
CA SER A 88 13.39 10.66 5.98
C SER A 88 12.46 9.47 5.67
N GLU A 89 12.70 8.77 4.58
CA GLU A 89 11.94 7.56 4.22
C GLU A 89 12.10 6.45 5.24
N ILE A 90 13.34 6.20 5.71
CA ILE A 90 13.61 5.24 6.77
C ILE A 90 12.89 5.63 8.07
N GLN A 91 12.85 6.93 8.40
CA GLN A 91 12.15 7.42 9.59
C GLN A 91 10.62 7.21 9.45
N ASP A 92 10.04 7.50 8.29
CA ASP A 92 8.63 7.32 8.06
C ASP A 92 8.20 5.87 8.25
N ILE A 93 8.91 4.94 7.64
CA ILE A 93 8.55 3.51 7.75
C ILE A 93 8.76 2.96 9.16
N ARG A 94 9.77 3.44 9.90
CA ARG A 94 9.98 3.05 11.30
C ARG A 94 8.86 3.55 12.21
N VAL A 95 8.43 4.79 12.04
CA VAL A 95 7.32 5.36 12.83
C VAL A 95 6.01 4.69 12.43
N ALA A 96 5.80 4.39 11.14
CA ALA A 96 4.65 3.63 10.68
C ALA A 96 4.58 2.26 11.38
N LYS A 97 5.68 1.50 11.37
CA LYS A 97 5.78 0.22 12.07
C LYS A 97 5.45 0.35 13.56
N GLN A 98 6.04 1.33 14.24
CA GLN A 98 5.80 1.56 15.67
C GLN A 98 4.32 1.85 15.97
N ALA A 99 3.67 2.70 15.18
CA ALA A 99 2.25 3.00 15.33
C ALA A 99 1.38 1.77 15.10
N LEU A 100 1.69 0.96 14.08
CA LEU A 100 0.97 -0.28 13.78
C LEU A 100 1.19 -1.37 14.84
N ASP A 101 2.40 -1.47 15.41
CA ASP A 101 2.68 -2.37 16.55
C ASP A 101 1.79 -2.03 17.76
N LEU A 102 1.53 -0.74 18.00
CA LEU A 102 0.64 -0.29 19.07
C LEU A 102 -0.84 -0.48 18.71
N ALA A 103 -1.21 -0.34 17.44
CA ALA A 103 -2.60 -0.49 16.98
C ALA A 103 -3.11 -1.93 17.11
N VAL A 104 -2.30 -2.94 16.79
CA VAL A 104 -2.71 -4.36 16.81
C VAL A 104 -3.37 -4.78 18.14
N PRO A 105 -2.77 -4.59 19.32
CA PRO A 105 -3.40 -4.97 20.58
C PRO A 105 -4.56 -4.06 20.99
N LEU A 106 -4.62 -2.82 20.48
CA LEU A 106 -5.67 -1.86 20.82
C LEU A 106 -6.94 -2.04 19.99
N VAL A 107 -6.83 -2.61 18.76
CA VAL A 107 -7.95 -2.88 17.86
C VAL A 107 -7.91 -4.32 17.35
N PRO A 108 -8.00 -5.32 18.24
CA PRO A 108 -7.78 -6.74 17.88
C PRO A 108 -8.86 -7.31 16.94
N SER A 109 -9.99 -6.63 16.80
CA SER A 109 -11.06 -7.03 15.88
C SER A 109 -10.82 -6.64 14.42
N ASP A 110 -9.89 -5.72 14.15
CA ASP A 110 -9.55 -5.34 12.78
C ASP A 110 -8.39 -6.20 12.25
N LEU A 111 -8.75 -7.27 11.56
CA LEU A 111 -7.82 -8.26 11.02
C LEU A 111 -6.96 -7.73 9.85
N ARG A 112 -7.16 -6.49 9.40
CA ARG A 112 -6.35 -5.83 8.38
C ARG A 112 -5.05 -5.27 8.97
N ILE A 113 -5.10 -4.78 10.22
CA ILE A 113 -3.96 -4.14 10.88
C ILE A 113 -2.71 -5.04 10.93
N PRO A 114 -2.82 -6.36 11.21
CA PRO A 114 -1.69 -7.28 11.13
C PRO A 114 -0.98 -7.29 9.76
N GLY A 115 -1.72 -7.19 8.64
CA GLY A 115 -1.15 -7.11 7.30
C GLY A 115 -0.30 -5.86 7.09
N PHE A 116 -0.85 -4.69 7.40
CA PHE A 116 -0.10 -3.43 7.31
C PHE A 116 1.11 -3.38 8.25
N ARG A 117 0.99 -3.91 9.48
CA ARG A 117 2.13 -4.02 10.40
C ARG A 117 3.23 -4.90 9.82
N ALA A 118 2.86 -6.04 9.25
CA ALA A 118 3.79 -6.97 8.64
C ALA A 118 4.50 -6.34 7.43
N ALA A 119 3.76 -5.63 6.57
CA ALA A 119 4.31 -4.87 5.46
C ALA A 119 5.32 -3.81 5.93
N ALA A 120 4.97 -3.02 6.96
CA ALA A 120 5.89 -2.05 7.54
C ALA A 120 7.14 -2.71 8.14
N THR A 121 7.01 -3.87 8.81
CA THR A 121 8.15 -4.61 9.36
C THR A 121 9.08 -5.08 8.25
N TYR A 122 8.54 -5.69 7.19
CA TYR A 122 9.31 -6.12 6.04
C TYR A 122 10.06 -4.95 5.39
N LEU A 123 9.38 -3.85 5.13
CA LEU A 123 9.99 -2.65 4.55
C LEU A 123 11.08 -2.05 5.43
N VAL A 124 10.90 -2.01 6.76
CA VAL A 124 11.97 -1.58 7.68
C VAL A 124 13.21 -2.45 7.49
N GLY A 125 13.07 -3.79 7.44
CA GLY A 125 14.20 -4.70 7.22
C GLY A 125 14.90 -4.41 5.89
N VAL A 126 14.14 -4.21 4.82
CA VAL A 126 14.67 -3.92 3.47
C VAL A 126 15.46 -2.61 3.46
N VAL A 127 14.86 -1.49 3.89
CA VAL A 127 15.49 -0.17 3.80
C VAL A 127 16.63 0.06 4.80
N THR A 128 16.70 -0.78 5.84
CA THR A 128 17.83 -0.75 6.81
C THR A 128 18.87 -1.84 6.56
N HIS A 129 18.68 -2.65 5.52
CA HIS A 129 19.52 -3.82 5.20
C HIS A 129 19.61 -4.82 6.36
N ASP A 130 18.56 -4.91 7.19
CA ASP A 130 18.47 -5.86 8.29
C ASP A 130 17.66 -7.09 7.84
N GLN A 131 18.40 -8.11 7.43
CA GLN A 131 17.81 -9.34 6.92
C GLN A 131 16.90 -10.03 7.97
N SER A 132 17.25 -9.97 9.25
CA SER A 132 16.45 -10.59 10.31
C SER A 132 15.08 -9.93 10.44
N ILE A 133 15.03 -8.59 10.37
CA ILE A 133 13.76 -7.84 10.39
C ILE A 133 12.96 -8.10 9.11
N ALA A 134 13.62 -8.20 7.95
CA ALA A 134 12.95 -8.50 6.69
C ALA A 134 12.31 -9.91 6.72
N GLU A 135 13.05 -10.92 7.21
CA GLU A 135 12.54 -12.30 7.36
C GLU A 135 11.37 -12.37 8.36
N GLU A 136 11.47 -11.64 9.50
CA GLU A 136 10.37 -11.52 10.45
C GLU A 136 9.13 -10.91 9.78
N GLY A 137 9.29 -9.80 9.08
CA GLY A 137 8.18 -9.13 8.38
C GLY A 137 7.55 -10.01 7.30
N LEU A 138 8.37 -10.75 6.56
CA LEU A 138 7.88 -11.70 5.56
C LEU A 138 7.06 -12.83 6.18
N GLN A 139 7.51 -13.39 7.31
CA GLN A 139 6.73 -14.41 8.02
C GLN A 139 5.42 -13.82 8.54
N GLN A 140 5.45 -12.62 9.12
CA GLN A 140 4.24 -11.94 9.57
C GLN A 140 3.26 -11.66 8.42
N LEU A 141 3.75 -11.34 7.20
CA LEU A 141 2.91 -11.19 6.01
C LEU A 141 2.20 -12.50 5.64
N ARG A 142 2.91 -13.64 5.68
CA ARG A 142 2.31 -14.95 5.44
C ARG A 142 1.23 -15.29 6.47
N ASP A 143 1.49 -15.00 7.73
CA ASP A 143 0.53 -15.21 8.82
C ASP A 143 -0.70 -14.30 8.66
N ALA A 144 -0.50 -13.06 8.25
CA ALA A 144 -1.60 -12.12 7.98
C ALA A 144 -2.46 -12.56 6.77
N VAL A 145 -1.83 -13.08 5.71
CA VAL A 145 -2.54 -13.68 4.57
C VAL A 145 -3.40 -14.86 5.03
N ALA A 146 -2.87 -15.73 5.89
CA ALA A 146 -3.64 -16.86 6.43
C ALA A 146 -4.81 -16.39 7.33
N LEU A 147 -4.65 -15.26 8.00
CA LEU A 147 -5.66 -14.68 8.90
C LEU A 147 -6.84 -14.04 8.15
N LEU A 148 -6.56 -13.27 7.09
CA LEU A 148 -7.57 -12.57 6.27
C LEU A 148 -7.12 -12.56 4.80
N PRO A 149 -7.22 -13.70 4.09
CA PRO A 149 -6.69 -13.83 2.72
C PRO A 149 -7.29 -12.83 1.74
N ASP A 150 -8.58 -12.55 1.87
CA ASP A 150 -9.31 -11.66 0.95
C ASP A 150 -8.83 -10.20 0.97
N PHE A 151 -8.12 -9.80 2.02
CA PHE A 151 -7.59 -8.45 2.17
C PHE A 151 -6.06 -8.45 2.22
N ASN A 152 -5.46 -9.23 3.12
CA ASN A 152 -4.02 -9.18 3.39
C ASN A 152 -3.17 -9.76 2.24
N ASN A 153 -3.81 -10.46 1.28
CA ASN A 153 -3.16 -10.78 0.00
C ASN A 153 -2.61 -9.53 -0.70
N PHE A 154 -3.34 -8.41 -0.66
CA PHE A 154 -2.90 -7.15 -1.27
C PHE A 154 -1.65 -6.59 -0.58
N ASP A 155 -1.57 -6.71 0.76
CA ASP A 155 -0.37 -6.29 1.51
C ASP A 155 0.84 -7.12 1.11
N PHE A 156 0.67 -8.44 0.96
CA PHE A 156 1.75 -9.33 0.53
C PHE A 156 2.18 -9.05 -0.90
N ILE A 157 1.26 -9.13 -1.88
CA ILE A 157 1.60 -9.01 -3.30
C ILE A 157 2.06 -7.58 -3.66
N GLY A 158 1.47 -6.56 -3.03
CA GLY A 158 1.86 -5.17 -3.22
C GLY A 158 3.24 -4.90 -2.65
N THR A 159 3.48 -5.27 -1.39
CA THR A 159 4.75 -4.96 -0.71
C THR A 159 5.90 -5.82 -1.23
N VAL A 160 5.77 -7.14 -1.19
CA VAL A 160 6.86 -8.05 -1.62
C VAL A 160 7.06 -7.94 -3.13
N GLY A 161 5.97 -7.92 -3.89
CA GLY A 161 6.02 -7.83 -5.36
C GLY A 161 6.66 -6.55 -5.87
N ALA A 162 6.59 -5.45 -5.13
CA ALA A 162 7.28 -4.21 -5.49
C ALA A 162 8.79 -4.28 -5.22
N VAL A 163 9.17 -4.86 -4.08
CA VAL A 163 10.54 -4.83 -3.55
C VAL A 163 11.46 -5.84 -4.23
N VAL A 164 11.02 -7.11 -4.33
CA VAL A 164 11.89 -8.18 -4.84
C VAL A 164 12.04 -8.13 -6.36
N SER A 165 13.19 -8.51 -6.88
CA SER A 165 13.40 -8.59 -8.34
C SER A 165 12.57 -9.71 -8.96
N ALA A 166 12.32 -9.62 -10.28
CA ALA A 166 11.59 -10.65 -11.02
C ALA A 166 12.29 -12.03 -10.96
N ASN A 167 13.61 -12.04 -10.82
CA ASN A 167 14.44 -13.25 -10.78
C ASN A 167 14.58 -13.83 -9.36
N ASP A 168 14.10 -13.14 -8.34
CA ASP A 168 14.11 -13.63 -6.96
C ASP A 168 13.15 -14.81 -6.80
N PRO A 169 13.57 -15.95 -6.19
CA PRO A 169 12.66 -17.06 -5.90
C PRO A 169 11.41 -16.65 -5.12
N LEU A 170 11.49 -15.62 -4.24
CA LEU A 170 10.37 -15.08 -3.50
C LEU A 170 9.30 -14.47 -4.42
N TYR A 171 9.68 -14.02 -5.63
CA TYR A 171 8.71 -13.52 -6.60
C TYR A 171 7.74 -14.63 -7.08
N GLN A 172 8.16 -15.89 -7.09
CA GLN A 172 7.25 -17.00 -7.39
C GLN A 172 6.18 -17.16 -6.30
N GLU A 173 6.52 -16.90 -5.04
CA GLU A 173 5.54 -16.88 -3.95
C GLU A 173 4.54 -15.73 -4.13
N VAL A 174 5.00 -14.54 -4.55
CA VAL A 174 4.10 -13.43 -4.91
C VAL A 174 3.08 -13.85 -5.96
N LEU A 175 3.52 -14.54 -7.02
CA LEU A 175 2.64 -15.04 -8.07
C LEU A 175 1.69 -16.14 -7.58
N GLN A 176 2.13 -16.97 -6.61
CA GLN A 176 1.26 -17.99 -5.99
C GLN A 176 0.18 -17.35 -5.11
N VAL A 177 0.54 -16.36 -4.28
CA VAL A 177 -0.42 -15.62 -3.45
C VAL A 177 -1.40 -14.82 -4.32
N LEU A 178 -0.92 -14.20 -5.39
CA LEU A 178 -1.77 -13.54 -6.38
C LEU A 178 -2.77 -14.54 -7.00
N GLY A 179 -2.33 -15.78 -7.25
CA GLY A 179 -3.13 -16.79 -7.92
C GLY A 179 -3.41 -16.46 -9.38
N ASP A 180 -4.53 -16.98 -9.88
CA ASP A 180 -5.07 -16.61 -11.19
C ASP A 180 -6.53 -16.19 -11.04
N PRO A 181 -6.79 -14.92 -10.68
CA PRO A 181 -8.15 -14.41 -10.52
C PRO A 181 -9.01 -14.53 -11.78
N LEU A 182 -8.39 -14.69 -12.97
CA LEU A 182 -9.09 -14.98 -14.23
C LEU A 182 -9.40 -16.47 -14.42
N SER A 183 -8.87 -17.35 -13.54
CA SER A 183 -9.14 -18.78 -13.67
C SER A 183 -10.59 -19.11 -13.28
N ALA A 184 -11.16 -20.00 -14.03
CA ALA A 184 -12.40 -20.78 -13.99
C ALA A 184 -13.61 -20.26 -13.20
N ASN A 185 -13.49 -19.57 -12.08
CA ASN A 185 -14.60 -19.17 -11.23
C ASN A 185 -14.92 -17.67 -11.30
N CYS A 186 -14.12 -16.91 -12.00
CA CYS A 186 -14.23 -15.46 -12.12
C CYS A 186 -14.69 -14.96 -13.48
N THR A 187 -15.30 -15.81 -14.28
CA THR A 187 -15.90 -15.39 -15.55
C THR A 187 -17.43 -15.47 -15.47
N PRO A 188 -18.16 -14.42 -15.77
CA PRO A 188 -17.62 -13.11 -16.15
C PRO A 188 -17.21 -12.30 -14.92
N PHE A 189 -16.16 -11.52 -15.01
CA PHE A 189 -15.66 -10.56 -14.00
C PHE A 189 -16.70 -9.46 -13.67
N ASN A 190 -17.96 -9.80 -13.83
CA ASN A 190 -19.10 -8.91 -13.63
C ASN A 190 -19.49 -8.75 -12.16
N ASP A 191 -19.00 -9.64 -11.31
CA ASP A 191 -19.15 -9.52 -9.86
C ASP A 191 -17.76 -9.55 -9.20
N PRO A 192 -17.20 -8.37 -8.90
CA PRO A 192 -15.91 -8.27 -8.20
C PRO A 192 -15.89 -9.01 -6.87
N LYS A 193 -17.06 -9.18 -6.21
CA LYS A 193 -17.18 -9.91 -4.94
C LYS A 193 -16.92 -11.40 -5.07
N LEU A 194 -17.20 -11.97 -6.24
CA LEU A 194 -16.94 -13.39 -6.50
C LEU A 194 -15.50 -13.67 -6.90
N CYS A 195 -14.79 -12.65 -7.35
CA CYS A 195 -13.48 -12.80 -8.00
C CYS A 195 -12.27 -12.30 -7.21
N GLY A 196 -12.38 -12.08 -5.93
CA GLY A 196 -11.27 -11.61 -5.10
C GLY A 196 -11.72 -10.71 -3.98
N ASN A 197 -12.98 -10.80 -3.63
CA ASN A 197 -13.58 -10.08 -2.49
C ASN A 197 -13.29 -8.57 -2.45
N PHE A 198 -13.23 -7.95 -3.64
CA PHE A 198 -13.13 -6.48 -3.77
C PHE A 198 -14.25 -5.73 -3.04
N GLY A 199 -15.24 -6.45 -2.49
CA GLY A 199 -16.35 -5.88 -1.74
C GLY A 199 -16.01 -5.46 -0.31
N THR A 200 -14.87 -5.89 0.24
CA THR A 200 -14.43 -5.55 1.61
C THR A 200 -13.33 -4.50 1.66
N ALA A 201 -12.59 -4.35 0.56
CA ALA A 201 -11.59 -3.30 0.42
C ALA A 201 -12.13 -2.17 -0.47
N PRO A 202 -11.92 -0.90 -0.14
CA PRO A 202 -12.34 0.23 -0.97
C PRO A 202 -11.43 0.39 -2.20
N HIS A 203 -11.01 -0.72 -2.81
CA HIS A 203 -10.14 -0.71 -3.97
C HIS A 203 -10.96 -0.64 -5.26
N ASN A 204 -10.51 0.20 -6.18
CA ASN A 204 -11.08 0.20 -7.53
C ASN A 204 -10.70 -1.07 -8.26
N VAL A 205 -11.68 -1.68 -8.92
CA VAL A 205 -11.47 -2.91 -9.70
C VAL A 205 -10.44 -2.67 -10.81
N GLU A 206 -10.53 -1.54 -11.50
CA GLU A 206 -9.60 -1.15 -12.56
C GLU A 206 -8.16 -1.09 -12.04
N ALA A 207 -7.95 -0.48 -10.86
CA ALA A 207 -6.64 -0.40 -10.23
C ALA A 207 -6.10 -1.78 -9.85
N ALA A 208 -6.92 -2.64 -9.24
CA ALA A 208 -6.53 -4.00 -8.91
C ALA A 208 -6.12 -4.80 -10.16
N LEU A 209 -6.88 -4.66 -11.26
CA LEU A 209 -6.55 -5.32 -12.52
C LEU A 209 -5.24 -4.82 -13.13
N ILE A 210 -4.96 -3.52 -13.02
CA ILE A 210 -3.67 -2.96 -13.45
C ILE A 210 -2.53 -3.49 -12.58
N LEU A 211 -2.71 -3.53 -11.26
CA LEU A 211 -1.72 -4.10 -10.34
C LEU A 211 -1.41 -5.57 -10.70
N PHE A 212 -2.43 -6.39 -10.91
CA PHE A 212 -2.25 -7.79 -11.31
C PHE A 212 -1.54 -7.90 -12.67
N GLY A 213 -1.90 -7.05 -13.62
CA GLY A 213 -1.21 -6.96 -14.89
C GLY A 213 0.27 -6.60 -14.75
N ASP A 214 0.58 -5.62 -13.90
CA ASP A 214 1.96 -5.20 -13.60
C ASP A 214 2.77 -6.35 -12.95
N LEU A 215 2.17 -7.09 -12.01
CA LEU A 215 2.81 -8.24 -11.38
C LEU A 215 3.06 -9.38 -12.39
N PHE A 216 2.11 -9.68 -13.27
CA PHE A 216 2.36 -10.67 -14.34
C PHE A 216 3.37 -10.20 -15.36
N ALA A 217 3.44 -8.89 -15.66
CA ALA A 217 4.47 -8.32 -16.54
C ALA A 217 5.86 -8.50 -15.91
N LYS A 218 6.01 -8.18 -14.61
CA LYS A 218 7.25 -8.37 -13.86
C LYS A 218 7.67 -9.85 -13.82
N GLY A 219 6.71 -10.77 -13.62
CA GLY A 219 6.94 -12.21 -13.73
C GLY A 219 7.16 -12.73 -15.17
N GLY A 220 7.23 -11.84 -16.15
CA GLY A 220 7.54 -12.18 -17.54
C GLY A 220 6.38 -12.76 -18.35
N ASN A 221 5.16 -12.74 -17.82
CA ASN A 221 3.97 -13.29 -18.48
C ASN A 221 3.20 -12.21 -19.24
N LEU A 222 3.68 -11.90 -20.46
CA LEU A 222 3.04 -10.89 -21.33
C LEU A 222 1.57 -11.20 -21.64
N VAL A 223 1.22 -12.50 -21.79
CA VAL A 223 -0.15 -12.90 -22.16
C VAL A 223 -1.11 -12.55 -21.03
N LYS A 224 -0.79 -12.94 -19.79
CA LYS A 224 -1.61 -12.61 -18.62
C LYS A 224 -1.62 -11.10 -18.37
N ALA A 225 -0.46 -10.44 -18.42
CA ALA A 225 -0.38 -8.98 -18.23
C ALA A 225 -1.36 -8.25 -19.17
N LYS A 226 -1.32 -8.56 -20.47
CA LYS A 226 -2.25 -7.96 -21.45
C LYS A 226 -3.71 -8.32 -21.18
N ALA A 227 -3.99 -9.55 -20.74
CA ALA A 227 -5.36 -9.95 -20.42
C ALA A 227 -5.95 -9.09 -19.30
N TYR A 228 -5.19 -8.87 -18.21
CA TYR A 228 -5.60 -8.03 -17.09
C TYR A 228 -5.75 -6.55 -17.49
N TYR A 229 -4.79 -5.98 -18.22
CA TYR A 229 -4.89 -4.60 -18.70
C TYR A 229 -6.10 -4.38 -19.64
N ASN A 230 -6.39 -5.35 -20.52
CA ASN A 230 -7.57 -5.24 -21.39
C ASN A 230 -8.86 -5.38 -20.60
N LEU A 231 -8.89 -6.22 -19.56
CA LEU A 231 -10.06 -6.35 -18.71
C LEU A 231 -10.36 -5.06 -17.95
N ALA A 232 -9.31 -4.34 -17.49
CA ALA A 232 -9.45 -3.04 -16.84
C ALA A 232 -10.14 -1.97 -17.71
N LYS A 233 -10.20 -2.13 -19.04
CA LYS A 233 -11.00 -1.27 -19.94
C LYS A 233 -12.51 -1.45 -19.79
N THR A 234 -12.95 -2.59 -19.26
CA THR A 234 -14.37 -2.88 -19.11
C THR A 234 -14.91 -1.96 -18.02
N PRO A 235 -15.93 -1.13 -18.31
CA PRO A 235 -16.49 -0.28 -17.28
C PRO A 235 -17.17 -1.16 -16.24
N PHE A 236 -16.64 -1.17 -15.03
CA PHE A 236 -17.30 -1.81 -13.91
C PHE A 236 -18.33 -0.83 -13.36
N ALA A 237 -19.58 -1.29 -13.27
CA ALA A 237 -20.70 -0.51 -12.72
C ALA A 237 -20.51 -0.35 -11.21
N THR A 238 -19.68 0.62 -10.82
CA THR A 238 -19.44 0.99 -9.45
C THR A 238 -20.03 2.37 -9.20
N SER A 239 -20.55 2.58 -7.99
CA SER A 239 -21.00 3.87 -7.53
C SER A 239 -19.82 4.84 -7.51
N GLY A 240 -19.80 5.87 -8.35
CA GLY A 240 -18.77 6.91 -8.27
C GLY A 240 -18.24 7.44 -9.61
N GLY A 241 -18.73 6.95 -10.75
CA GLY A 241 -18.30 7.45 -12.06
C GLY A 241 -17.05 6.75 -12.61
N PRO A 242 -16.43 7.28 -13.68
CA PRO A 242 -15.25 6.70 -14.30
C PRO A 242 -14.03 6.83 -13.40
N TRP A 243 -13.19 5.81 -13.39
CA TRP A 243 -11.93 5.85 -12.65
C TRP A 243 -11.01 6.96 -13.17
N ARG A 244 -10.51 7.80 -12.25
CA ARG A 244 -9.70 8.98 -12.57
C ARG A 244 -8.44 8.67 -13.40
N PHE A 245 -7.86 7.49 -13.20
CA PHE A 245 -6.59 7.11 -13.83
C PHE A 245 -6.77 6.23 -15.08
N GLN A 246 -7.88 6.36 -15.80
CA GLN A 246 -8.15 5.56 -17.01
C GLN A 246 -7.04 5.63 -18.06
N SER A 247 -6.30 6.74 -18.16
CA SER A 247 -5.16 6.87 -19.06
C SER A 247 -4.06 5.84 -18.78
N LEU A 248 -3.91 5.39 -17.53
CA LEU A 248 -2.95 4.34 -17.18
C LEU A 248 -3.27 3.02 -17.85
N ILE A 249 -4.55 2.69 -18.04
CA ILE A 249 -4.96 1.45 -18.69
C ILE A 249 -4.40 1.40 -20.11
N GLN A 250 -4.60 2.47 -20.88
CA GLN A 250 -4.11 2.54 -22.25
C GLN A 250 -2.58 2.48 -22.28
N GLN A 251 -1.92 3.25 -21.43
CA GLN A 251 -0.46 3.23 -21.30
C GLN A 251 0.07 1.83 -21.01
N ARG A 252 -0.54 1.10 -20.06
CA ARG A 252 -0.12 -0.26 -19.70
C ARG A 252 -0.27 -1.25 -20.86
N ILE A 253 -1.34 -1.13 -21.65
CA ILE A 253 -1.56 -1.98 -22.82
C ILE A 253 -0.50 -1.73 -23.89
N GLU A 254 -0.22 -0.47 -24.18
CA GLU A 254 0.76 -0.06 -25.19
C GLU A 254 2.18 -0.47 -24.80
N THR A 255 2.53 -0.31 -23.52
CA THR A 255 3.89 -0.57 -23.03
C THR A 255 4.10 -1.98 -22.47
N ALA A 256 3.08 -2.86 -22.50
CA ALA A 256 3.14 -4.18 -21.86
C ALA A 256 4.37 -5.01 -22.26
N LYS A 257 4.73 -5.00 -23.55
CA LYS A 257 5.88 -5.75 -24.08
C LYS A 257 7.19 -5.17 -23.55
N ASP A 258 7.30 -3.84 -23.56
CA ASP A 258 8.52 -3.15 -23.13
C ASP A 258 8.71 -3.29 -21.61
N ARG A 259 7.62 -3.23 -20.83
CA ARG A 259 7.66 -3.50 -19.39
C ARG A 259 8.20 -4.90 -19.08
N VAL A 260 7.70 -5.92 -19.78
CA VAL A 260 8.21 -7.31 -19.63
C VAL A 260 9.68 -7.40 -20.00
N ALA A 261 10.13 -6.67 -21.02
CA ALA A 261 11.54 -6.68 -21.42
C ALA A 261 12.43 -6.02 -20.37
N LEU A 262 12.00 -4.86 -19.83
CA LEU A 262 12.75 -4.13 -18.81
C LEU A 262 12.89 -4.94 -17.50
N TYR A 263 11.83 -5.62 -17.05
CA TYR A 263 11.95 -6.50 -15.88
C TYR A 263 12.85 -7.72 -16.07
N LYS A 264 13.25 -8.04 -17.30
CA LYS A 264 14.08 -9.20 -17.65
C LYS A 264 15.52 -8.88 -18.01
N ASP A 265 15.87 -7.60 -18.10
CA ASP A 265 17.21 -7.19 -18.56
C ASP A 265 18.27 -7.15 -17.45
N ASP A 266 17.90 -7.58 -16.23
CA ASP A 266 18.74 -7.62 -15.03
C ASP A 266 19.23 -6.23 -14.56
N ASP A 267 18.61 -5.13 -15.04
CA ASP A 267 18.89 -3.77 -14.59
C ASP A 267 17.71 -3.22 -13.76
N PRO A 268 17.72 -3.37 -12.42
CA PRO A 268 16.61 -2.90 -11.60
C PRO A 268 16.45 -1.38 -11.58
N SER A 269 17.44 -0.62 -12.08
CA SER A 269 17.37 0.85 -12.12
C SER A 269 16.37 1.37 -13.15
N ASN A 270 16.05 0.58 -14.16
CA ASN A 270 15.10 0.90 -15.23
C ASN A 270 13.75 0.19 -15.06
N ASP A 271 13.57 -0.62 -14.00
CA ASP A 271 12.33 -1.36 -13.75
C ASP A 271 11.12 -0.41 -13.73
N PRO A 272 10.08 -0.69 -14.52
CA PRO A 272 8.88 0.11 -14.50
C PRO A 272 8.17 0.01 -13.15
N PRO A 273 7.64 1.11 -12.58
CA PRO A 273 6.94 1.03 -11.30
C PRO A 273 5.70 0.15 -11.39
N ILE A 274 5.49 -0.68 -10.35
CA ILE A 274 4.23 -1.37 -10.11
C ILE A 274 3.20 -0.35 -9.62
N LEU A 275 1.94 -0.52 -10.02
CA LEU A 275 0.86 0.34 -9.56
C LEU A 275 0.78 0.37 -8.02
N GLY A 276 0.47 1.54 -7.47
CA GLY A 276 0.40 1.75 -6.02
C GLY A 276 1.69 2.29 -5.40
N TYR A 277 2.71 2.50 -6.22
CA TYR A 277 3.98 3.10 -5.79
C TYR A 277 4.29 4.39 -6.55
N ARG A 278 5.08 5.26 -5.95
CA ARG A 278 5.42 6.60 -6.43
C ARG A 278 4.23 7.57 -6.35
N GLN A 279 4.08 8.48 -7.31
CA GLN A 279 3.23 9.67 -7.21
C GLN A 279 1.75 9.40 -6.87
N GLU A 280 1.17 8.32 -7.38
CA GLU A 280 -0.24 8.01 -7.12
C GLU A 280 -0.43 7.17 -5.86
N ALA A 281 0.57 6.37 -5.47
CA ALA A 281 0.56 5.48 -4.32
C ALA A 281 -0.83 4.84 -4.05
N CYS A 282 -1.33 4.91 -2.81
CA CYS A 282 -2.62 4.32 -2.45
C CYS A 282 -3.81 5.03 -3.12
N ALA A 283 -3.69 6.31 -3.49
CA ALA A 283 -4.78 7.07 -4.10
C ALA A 283 -5.29 6.44 -5.40
N VAL A 284 -4.42 5.78 -6.17
CA VAL A 284 -4.80 5.11 -7.41
C VAL A 284 -5.81 3.97 -7.17
N CYS A 285 -5.74 3.31 -6.03
CA CYS A 285 -6.66 2.24 -5.66
C CYS A 285 -7.90 2.76 -4.91
N HIS A 286 -7.79 3.87 -4.19
CA HIS A 286 -8.84 4.37 -3.31
C HIS A 286 -9.69 5.48 -3.93
N TYR A 287 -9.19 6.20 -4.93
CA TYR A 287 -9.90 7.30 -5.57
C TYR A 287 -10.70 6.86 -6.80
N ARG A 288 -11.91 7.43 -6.93
CA ARG A 288 -12.75 7.34 -8.14
C ARG A 288 -13.00 8.67 -8.77
#